data_d4a8d87dca94571d1e72172b9a569941
#
_entry.id   d4a8d87dca94571d1e72172b9a569941
#
_cell.length_a   1.000
_cell.length_b   1.000
_cell.length_c   1.000
_cell.angle_alpha   90.00
_cell.angle_beta   90.00
_cell.angle_gamma   90.00
#
_symmetry.space_group_name_H-M   'P 1'
#
loop_
_entity.id
_entity.type
_entity.pdbx_description
1 polymer ?
#
loop_
_entity_poly.entity_id
_entity_poly.type
_entity_poly.pdbx_seq_one_letter_code
_entity_poly.pdbx_strand_id
1 'polypeptide(L)'
;MRRPALVALVGLLLARGVPAAAPPFDALLAVVEGRTIAASDIALARALGVLGFAPSPSPIAREEIERFADVLLIIDEAGRIGISAEPEQTERAWTAVVARVGGEAALARWLDAQTLDRAWAHRLVEYEVIRARFFQARFAAFVFPDEAAVVRALGPGQHDEAGREAARARLIREAAERAEADWLQQARRRVSVRVLMSPGASIAPPFPAP
;
A
#
# COMPACT_ATOMS: atom_id res chain seq x y z
N MET A 1 61.48 -42.04 -29.65
CA MET A 1 61.24 -40.60 -29.30
C MET A 1 59.81 -40.26 -29.64
N ARG A 2 58.92 -40.32 -28.67
CA ARG A 2 57.56 -39.81 -28.81
C ARG A 2 57.13 -39.18 -27.44
N ARG A 3 56.88 -37.89 -27.43
CA ARG A 3 56.46 -37.12 -26.28
C ARG A 3 54.93 -37.24 -26.04
N PRO A 4 54.43 -37.45 -24.81
CA PRO A 4 53.00 -37.33 -24.54
C PRO A 4 52.62 -35.87 -24.28
N ALA A 5 51.50 -35.47 -24.88
CA ALA A 5 50.89 -34.16 -24.70
C ALA A 5 50.14 -34.11 -23.35
N LEU A 6 50.42 -33.11 -22.57
CA LEU A 6 49.75 -32.78 -21.29
C LEU A 6 48.47 -32.00 -21.61
N VAL A 7 47.32 -32.60 -21.35
CA VAL A 7 46.01 -31.90 -21.44
C VAL A 7 45.72 -31.25 -20.10
N ALA A 8 45.79 -29.92 -20.06
CA ALA A 8 45.40 -29.14 -18.88
C ALA A 8 43.86 -28.96 -18.87
N LEU A 9 43.21 -29.60 -17.91
CA LEU A 9 41.77 -29.45 -17.64
C LEU A 9 41.56 -28.18 -16.78
N VAL A 10 41.13 -27.10 -17.42
CA VAL A 10 40.73 -25.85 -16.70
C VAL A 10 39.33 -26.05 -16.14
N GLY A 11 39.26 -26.31 -14.84
CA GLY A 11 37.99 -26.35 -14.10
C GLY A 11 37.38 -24.98 -13.94
N LEU A 12 36.31 -24.68 -14.68
CA LEU A 12 35.50 -23.46 -14.55
C LEU A 12 34.63 -23.62 -13.29
N LEU A 13 35.08 -23.08 -12.16
CA LEU A 13 34.30 -22.92 -10.95
C LEU A 13 33.21 -21.86 -11.20
N LEU A 14 32.01 -22.31 -11.55
CA LEU A 14 30.78 -21.48 -11.50
C LEU A 14 30.50 -21.13 -10.03
N ALA A 15 30.89 -19.95 -9.61
CA ALA A 15 30.44 -19.35 -8.37
C ALA A 15 28.92 -19.10 -8.47
N ARG A 16 28.15 -20.09 -8.00
CA ARG A 16 26.73 -19.89 -7.72
C ARG A 16 26.68 -18.88 -6.60
N GLY A 17 26.25 -17.63 -6.91
CA GLY A 17 25.90 -16.65 -5.90
C GLY A 17 24.85 -17.27 -4.97
N VAL A 18 25.23 -17.50 -3.72
CA VAL A 18 24.30 -17.89 -2.68
C VAL A 18 23.33 -16.73 -2.56
N PRO A 19 22.01 -16.92 -2.77
CA PRO A 19 21.06 -15.85 -2.51
C PRO A 19 21.25 -15.44 -1.04
N ALA A 20 21.46 -14.15 -0.79
CA ALA A 20 21.53 -13.63 0.55
C ALA A 20 20.24 -14.05 1.27
N ALA A 21 20.37 -14.89 2.29
CA ALA A 21 19.23 -15.29 3.12
C ALA A 21 18.58 -14.02 3.65
N ALA A 22 17.27 -13.89 3.46
CA ALA A 22 16.51 -12.80 4.06
C ALA A 22 16.80 -12.75 5.56
N PRO A 23 16.95 -11.57 6.16
CA PRO A 23 17.24 -11.48 7.59
C PRO A 23 16.17 -12.25 8.38
N PRO A 24 16.55 -13.02 9.42
CA PRO A 24 15.63 -13.88 10.18
C PRO A 24 14.59 -13.09 10.97
N PHE A 25 14.64 -11.76 10.97
CA PHE A 25 13.74 -10.89 11.70
C PHE A 25 13.21 -9.79 10.78
N ASP A 26 11.90 -9.52 10.92
CA ASP A 26 11.25 -8.42 10.23
C ASP A 26 11.73 -7.08 10.80
N ALA A 27 12.04 -6.12 9.94
CA ALA A 27 12.55 -4.82 10.37
C ALA A 27 11.40 -3.95 10.91
N LEU A 28 11.53 -3.51 12.16
CA LEU A 28 10.61 -2.55 12.75
C LEU A 28 10.89 -1.14 12.19
N LEU A 29 9.91 -0.55 11.52
CA LEU A 29 10.06 0.74 10.81
C LEU A 29 9.53 1.93 11.61
N ALA A 30 8.41 1.75 12.31
CA ALA A 30 7.80 2.82 13.10
C ALA A 30 6.90 2.26 14.21
N VAL A 31 6.54 3.17 15.13
CA VAL A 31 5.50 2.95 16.14
C VAL A 31 4.53 4.10 16.11
N VAL A 32 3.22 3.78 16.05
CA VAL A 32 2.09 4.72 16.02
C VAL A 32 1.12 4.35 17.12
N GLU A 33 0.97 5.18 18.16
CA GLU A 33 0.09 4.91 19.31
C GLU A 33 0.29 3.49 19.91
N GLY A 34 1.55 3.04 20.00
CA GLY A 34 1.88 1.69 20.49
C GLY A 34 1.73 0.56 19.46
N ARG A 35 1.23 0.81 18.27
CA ARG A 35 1.16 -0.16 17.17
C ARG A 35 2.44 -0.09 16.35
N THR A 36 3.00 -1.23 16.05
CA THR A 36 4.23 -1.33 15.23
C THR A 36 3.91 -1.36 13.74
N ILE A 37 4.80 -0.79 12.95
CA ILE A 37 4.84 -0.93 11.49
C ILE A 37 6.13 -1.66 11.15
N ALA A 38 6.02 -2.81 10.51
CA ALA A 38 7.13 -3.62 10.07
C ALA A 38 7.37 -3.50 8.56
N ALA A 39 8.54 -3.92 8.09
CA ALA A 39 8.84 -3.92 6.66
C ALA A 39 7.90 -4.86 5.88
N SER A 40 7.51 -5.98 6.48
CA SER A 40 6.54 -6.91 5.91
C SER A 40 5.16 -6.29 5.69
N ASP A 41 4.72 -5.38 6.56
CA ASP A 41 3.41 -4.70 6.41
C ASP A 41 3.36 -3.90 5.11
N ILE A 42 4.41 -3.09 4.85
CA ILE A 42 4.51 -2.28 3.64
C ILE A 42 4.72 -3.16 2.41
N ALA A 43 5.58 -4.17 2.51
CA ALA A 43 5.82 -5.08 1.40
C ALA A 43 4.55 -5.86 1.02
N LEU A 44 3.76 -6.31 2.01
CA LEU A 44 2.48 -6.96 1.78
C LEU A 44 1.45 -6.00 1.15
N ALA A 45 1.34 -4.76 1.66
CA ALA A 45 0.46 -3.75 1.08
C ALA A 45 0.82 -3.45 -0.39
N ARG A 46 2.12 -3.35 -0.71
CA ARG A 46 2.63 -3.22 -2.10
C ARG A 46 2.25 -4.42 -2.95
N ALA A 47 2.51 -5.64 -2.47
CA ALA A 47 2.24 -6.87 -3.20
C ALA A 47 0.75 -7.03 -3.54
N LEU A 48 -0.11 -6.71 -2.59
CA LEU A 48 -1.56 -6.72 -2.77
C LEU A 48 -2.08 -5.50 -3.56
N GLY A 49 -1.30 -4.43 -3.72
CA GLY A 49 -1.70 -3.18 -4.36
C GLY A 49 -2.86 -2.50 -3.63
N VAL A 50 -2.82 -2.43 -2.30
CA VAL A 50 -3.86 -1.82 -1.45
C VAL A 50 -3.31 -0.63 -0.65
N LEU A 51 -4.19 0.15 -0.05
CA LEU A 51 -3.85 1.30 0.82
C LEU A 51 -3.04 2.39 0.11
N GLY A 52 -3.18 2.48 -1.22
CA GLY A 52 -2.42 3.43 -2.04
C GLY A 52 -0.97 3.01 -2.30
N PHE A 53 -0.62 1.75 -2.02
CA PHE A 53 0.66 1.17 -2.41
C PHE A 53 0.55 0.47 -3.75
N ALA A 54 1.60 0.55 -4.56
CA ALA A 54 1.74 -0.19 -5.82
C ALA A 54 2.86 -1.21 -5.70
N PRO A 55 2.79 -2.35 -6.40
CA PRO A 55 3.90 -3.29 -6.48
C PRO A 55 5.19 -2.59 -6.91
N SER A 56 6.25 -2.78 -6.15
CA SER A 56 7.55 -2.15 -6.41
C SER A 56 8.70 -2.97 -5.81
N PRO A 57 9.77 -3.22 -6.57
CA PRO A 57 11.00 -3.82 -6.05
C PRO A 57 11.91 -2.81 -5.35
N SER A 58 11.57 -1.52 -5.38
CA SER A 58 12.40 -0.46 -4.78
C SER A 58 12.47 -0.62 -3.27
N PRO A 59 13.54 -0.17 -2.63
CA PRO A 59 13.62 -0.08 -1.18
C PRO A 59 12.44 0.70 -0.58
N ILE A 60 12.03 0.31 0.63
CA ILE A 60 10.96 1.02 1.36
C ILE A 60 11.49 2.39 1.77
N ALA A 61 10.82 3.43 1.31
CA ALA A 61 11.14 4.81 1.61
C ALA A 61 10.40 5.31 2.86
N ARG A 62 10.91 6.38 3.46
CA ARG A 62 10.31 7.00 4.64
C ARG A 62 8.85 7.45 4.40
N GLU A 63 8.58 7.98 3.23
CA GLU A 63 7.25 8.47 2.83
C GLU A 63 6.21 7.34 2.82
N GLU A 64 6.62 6.12 2.57
CA GLU A 64 5.74 4.96 2.61
C GLU A 64 5.45 4.52 4.05
N ILE A 65 6.42 4.63 4.94
CA ILE A 65 6.22 4.40 6.38
C ILE A 65 5.22 5.44 6.93
N GLU A 66 5.39 6.71 6.56
CA GLU A 66 4.48 7.79 6.96
C GLU A 66 3.08 7.59 6.38
N ARG A 67 2.96 7.13 5.13
CA ARG A 67 1.67 6.78 4.52
C ARG A 67 0.99 5.62 5.25
N PHE A 68 1.74 4.59 5.63
CA PHE A 68 1.16 3.47 6.39
C PHE A 68 0.74 3.92 7.79
N ALA A 69 1.51 4.83 8.42
CA ALA A 69 1.12 5.46 9.68
C ALA A 69 -0.21 6.22 9.55
N ASP A 70 -0.41 6.98 8.46
CA ASP A 70 -1.67 7.66 8.18
C ASP A 70 -2.85 6.69 8.07
N VAL A 71 -2.64 5.55 7.40
CA VAL A 71 -3.67 4.50 7.35
C VAL A 71 -4.06 4.06 8.76
N LEU A 72 -3.09 3.82 9.65
CA LEU A 72 -3.39 3.42 11.03
C LEU A 72 -4.18 4.50 11.79
N LEU A 73 -3.86 5.79 11.58
CA LEU A 73 -4.62 6.90 12.18
C LEU A 73 -6.07 6.95 11.66
N ILE A 74 -6.26 6.72 10.36
CA ILE A 74 -7.61 6.64 9.76
C ILE A 74 -8.39 5.47 10.36
N ILE A 75 -7.77 4.29 10.48
CA ILE A 75 -8.44 3.10 11.03
C ILE A 75 -8.85 3.31 12.49
N ASP A 76 -7.99 3.92 13.30
CA ASP A 76 -8.29 4.21 14.71
C ASP A 76 -9.44 5.21 14.83
N GLU A 77 -9.42 6.30 14.04
CA GLU A 77 -10.51 7.29 14.04
C GLU A 77 -11.81 6.71 13.50
N ALA A 78 -11.76 5.92 12.43
CA ALA A 78 -12.92 5.22 11.88
C ALA A 78 -13.59 4.35 12.96
N GLY A 79 -12.80 3.55 13.67
CA GLY A 79 -13.29 2.74 14.80
C GLY A 79 -13.91 3.59 15.91
N ARG A 80 -13.29 4.73 16.26
CA ARG A 80 -13.78 5.64 17.28
C ARG A 80 -15.15 6.26 16.96
N ILE A 81 -15.43 6.50 15.66
CA ILE A 81 -16.70 7.06 15.19
C ILE A 81 -17.67 6.00 14.63
N GLY A 82 -17.38 4.72 14.82
CA GLY A 82 -18.26 3.61 14.45
C GLY A 82 -18.28 3.27 12.96
N ILE A 83 -17.25 3.67 12.18
CA ILE A 83 -17.10 3.25 10.80
C ILE A 83 -16.29 1.95 10.74
N SER A 84 -16.92 0.89 10.24
CA SER A 84 -16.32 -0.43 10.03
C SER A 84 -16.50 -0.90 8.58
N ALA A 85 -15.77 -1.90 8.17
CA ALA A 85 -16.01 -2.57 6.89
C ALA A 85 -17.27 -3.45 6.99
N GLU A 86 -18.05 -3.47 5.93
CA GLU A 86 -19.11 -4.46 5.77
C GLU A 86 -18.53 -5.76 5.21
N PRO A 87 -18.87 -6.93 5.77
CA PRO A 87 -18.31 -8.21 5.34
C PRO A 87 -18.37 -8.43 3.83
N GLU A 88 -19.52 -8.14 3.22
CA GLU A 88 -19.70 -8.27 1.77
C GLU A 88 -18.82 -7.33 0.94
N GLN A 89 -18.54 -6.12 1.44
CA GLN A 89 -17.64 -5.20 0.76
C GLN A 89 -16.20 -5.69 0.85
N THR A 90 -15.80 -6.20 2.01
CA THR A 90 -14.48 -6.78 2.22
C THR A 90 -14.26 -8.00 1.33
N GLU A 91 -15.23 -8.90 1.23
CA GLU A 91 -15.13 -10.08 0.37
C GLU A 91 -15.07 -9.74 -1.12
N ARG A 92 -15.82 -8.73 -1.58
CA ARG A 92 -15.70 -8.24 -2.95
C ARG A 92 -14.32 -7.65 -3.22
N ALA A 93 -13.80 -6.85 -2.29
CA ALA A 93 -12.47 -6.27 -2.40
C ALA A 93 -11.39 -7.36 -2.37
N TRP A 94 -11.52 -8.35 -1.48
CA TRP A 94 -10.63 -9.50 -1.41
C TRP A 94 -10.60 -10.28 -2.73
N THR A 95 -11.76 -10.62 -3.28
CA THR A 95 -11.88 -11.30 -4.58
C THR A 95 -11.17 -10.53 -5.70
N ALA A 96 -11.32 -9.21 -5.73
CA ALA A 96 -10.66 -8.36 -6.72
C ALA A 96 -9.12 -8.34 -6.53
N VAL A 97 -8.63 -8.31 -5.28
CA VAL A 97 -7.19 -8.39 -4.97
C VAL A 97 -6.64 -9.75 -5.40
N VAL A 98 -7.29 -10.84 -5.03
CA VAL A 98 -6.90 -12.21 -5.40
C VAL A 98 -6.81 -12.37 -6.92
N ALA A 99 -7.81 -11.88 -7.65
CA ALA A 99 -7.79 -11.93 -9.12
C ALA A 99 -6.58 -11.16 -9.70
N ARG A 100 -6.27 -9.99 -9.14
CA ARG A 100 -5.15 -9.14 -9.58
C ARG A 100 -3.78 -9.79 -9.37
N VAL A 101 -3.59 -10.54 -8.27
CA VAL A 101 -2.32 -11.22 -7.96
C VAL A 101 -2.19 -12.62 -8.59
N GLY A 102 -3.10 -12.99 -9.50
CA GLY A 102 -3.02 -14.25 -10.24
C GLY A 102 -3.82 -15.41 -9.65
N GLY A 103 -4.78 -15.13 -8.76
CA GLY A 103 -5.71 -16.09 -8.17
C GLY A 103 -5.26 -16.66 -6.83
N GLU A 104 -6.17 -17.40 -6.17
CA GLU A 104 -5.97 -17.96 -4.83
C GLU A 104 -4.70 -18.81 -4.71
N ALA A 105 -4.44 -19.69 -5.67
CA ALA A 105 -3.27 -20.57 -5.62
C ALA A 105 -1.95 -19.80 -5.75
N ALA A 106 -1.94 -18.68 -6.51
CA ALA A 106 -0.75 -17.84 -6.65
C ALA A 106 -0.50 -17.09 -5.34
N LEU A 107 -1.54 -16.45 -4.80
CA LEU A 107 -1.46 -15.74 -3.53
C LEU A 107 -1.03 -16.67 -2.38
N ALA A 108 -1.63 -17.85 -2.24
CA ALA A 108 -1.29 -18.79 -1.19
C ALA A 108 0.20 -19.21 -1.26
N ARG A 109 0.68 -19.62 -2.44
CA ARG A 109 2.10 -19.97 -2.62
C ARG A 109 3.04 -18.83 -2.28
N TRP A 110 2.66 -17.60 -2.66
CA TRP A 110 3.47 -16.42 -2.38
C TRP A 110 3.52 -16.13 -0.87
N LEU A 111 2.36 -16.13 -0.18
CA LEU A 111 2.29 -15.94 1.27
C LEU A 111 3.09 -17.00 2.02
N ASP A 112 2.94 -18.28 1.66
CA ASP A 112 3.68 -19.40 2.26
C ASP A 112 5.19 -19.24 2.07
N ALA A 113 5.63 -18.88 0.87
CA ALA A 113 7.04 -18.64 0.56
C ALA A 113 7.65 -17.49 1.36
N GLN A 114 6.84 -16.51 1.76
CA GLN A 114 7.24 -15.36 2.57
C GLN A 114 6.95 -15.55 4.07
N THR A 115 6.36 -16.67 4.48
CA THR A 115 5.93 -16.96 5.85
C THR A 115 4.97 -15.88 6.38
N LEU A 116 4.08 -15.41 5.51
CA LEU A 116 3.09 -14.38 5.82
C LEU A 116 1.72 -14.98 6.11
N ASP A 117 1.00 -14.39 7.07
CA ASP A 117 -0.34 -14.82 7.43
C ASP A 117 -1.39 -14.28 6.44
N ARG A 118 -2.21 -15.20 5.90
CA ARG A 118 -3.38 -14.87 5.06
C ARG A 118 -4.38 -13.95 5.77
N ALA A 119 -4.59 -14.16 7.08
CA ALA A 119 -5.50 -13.31 7.85
C ALA A 119 -5.00 -11.87 7.92
N TRP A 120 -3.68 -11.67 7.96
CA TRP A 120 -3.10 -10.33 7.90
C TRP A 120 -3.27 -9.70 6.51
N ALA A 121 -3.07 -10.46 5.42
CA ALA A 121 -3.35 -9.99 4.06
C ALA A 121 -4.81 -9.56 3.89
N HIS A 122 -5.77 -10.36 4.37
CA HIS A 122 -7.20 -10.04 4.37
C HIS A 122 -7.50 -8.77 5.19
N ARG A 123 -6.85 -8.58 6.32
CA ARG A 123 -7.01 -7.38 7.16
C ARG A 123 -6.52 -6.10 6.46
N LEU A 124 -5.46 -6.15 5.66
CA LEU A 124 -5.04 -4.99 4.87
C LEU A 124 -6.09 -4.61 3.81
N VAL A 125 -6.78 -5.60 3.24
CA VAL A 125 -7.91 -5.36 2.33
C VAL A 125 -9.10 -4.77 3.09
N GLU A 126 -9.39 -5.25 4.29
CA GLU A 126 -10.40 -4.66 5.17
C GLU A 126 -10.07 -3.19 5.50
N TYR A 127 -8.81 -2.87 5.78
CA TYR A 127 -8.36 -1.49 6.01
C TYR A 127 -8.60 -0.60 4.78
N GLU A 128 -8.38 -1.11 3.57
CA GLU A 128 -8.71 -0.37 2.33
C GLU A 128 -10.20 -0.02 2.26
N VAL A 129 -11.09 -0.98 2.60
CA VAL A 129 -12.55 -0.76 2.63
C VAL A 129 -12.91 0.28 3.70
N ILE A 130 -12.38 0.15 4.92
CA ILE A 130 -12.63 1.11 6.01
C ILE A 130 -12.18 2.51 5.60
N ARG A 131 -10.97 2.63 5.03
CA ARG A 131 -10.40 3.91 4.58
C ARG A 131 -11.30 4.57 3.54
N ALA A 132 -11.78 3.82 2.54
CA ALA A 132 -12.69 4.34 1.53
C ALA A 132 -14.02 4.82 2.12
N ARG A 133 -14.59 4.08 3.06
CA ARG A 133 -15.82 4.46 3.78
C ARG A 133 -15.61 5.70 4.66
N PHE A 134 -14.48 5.74 5.37
CA PHE A 134 -14.12 6.90 6.19
C PHE A 134 -13.98 8.16 5.34
N PHE A 135 -13.25 8.09 4.21
CA PHE A 135 -13.10 9.18 3.26
C PHE A 135 -14.45 9.68 2.77
N GLN A 136 -15.33 8.76 2.35
CA GLN A 136 -16.67 9.10 1.87
C GLN A 136 -17.52 9.76 2.95
N ALA A 137 -17.59 9.16 4.14
CA ALA A 137 -18.46 9.64 5.22
C ALA A 137 -17.94 10.92 5.89
N ARG A 138 -16.61 11.10 5.98
CA ARG A 138 -16.02 12.19 6.74
C ARG A 138 -15.74 13.42 5.90
N PHE A 139 -15.43 13.26 4.64
CA PHE A 139 -14.99 14.34 3.77
C PHE A 139 -15.91 14.54 2.55
N ALA A 140 -16.07 13.51 1.70
CA ALA A 140 -16.78 13.67 0.44
C ALA A 140 -18.27 14.01 0.60
N ALA A 141 -18.93 13.43 1.60
CA ALA A 141 -20.37 13.66 1.86
C ALA A 141 -20.74 15.12 2.18
N PHE A 142 -19.77 15.95 2.54
CA PHE A 142 -19.99 17.35 2.90
C PHE A 142 -19.56 18.35 1.83
N VAL A 143 -19.13 17.88 0.66
CA VAL A 143 -18.71 18.73 -0.45
C VAL A 143 -19.84 18.89 -1.45
N PHE A 144 -20.29 20.13 -1.63
CA PHE A 144 -21.37 20.47 -2.56
C PHE A 144 -20.89 21.58 -3.51
N PRO A 145 -20.25 21.24 -4.64
CA PRO A 145 -19.82 22.23 -5.62
C PRO A 145 -21.02 22.97 -6.21
N ASP A 146 -20.92 24.29 -6.28
CA ASP A 146 -21.93 25.10 -6.97
C ASP A 146 -21.85 24.92 -8.50
N GLU A 147 -22.93 25.21 -9.21
CA GLU A 147 -23.00 25.01 -10.68
C GLU A 147 -21.98 25.88 -11.42
N ALA A 148 -21.67 27.07 -10.91
CA ALA A 148 -20.66 27.93 -11.52
C ALA A 148 -19.26 27.32 -11.42
N ALA A 149 -18.95 26.65 -10.30
CA ALA A 149 -17.70 25.90 -10.16
C ALA A 149 -17.66 24.69 -11.12
N VAL A 150 -18.76 23.97 -11.25
CA VAL A 150 -18.87 22.84 -12.20
C VAL A 150 -18.63 23.33 -13.63
N VAL A 151 -19.29 24.41 -14.05
CA VAL A 151 -19.12 24.99 -15.39
C VAL A 151 -17.68 25.44 -15.64
N ARG A 152 -17.03 26.09 -14.67
CA ARG A 152 -15.60 26.46 -14.78
C ARG A 152 -14.66 25.25 -14.87
N ALA A 153 -15.06 24.13 -14.29
CA ALA A 153 -14.27 22.90 -14.29
C ALA A 153 -14.46 22.05 -15.55
N LEU A 154 -15.41 22.39 -16.43
CA LEU A 154 -15.61 21.66 -17.70
C LEU A 154 -14.40 21.83 -18.62
N GLY A 155 -13.98 20.72 -19.21
CA GLY A 155 -12.99 20.73 -20.27
C GLY A 155 -13.61 21.03 -21.65
N PRO A 156 -12.79 21.27 -22.68
CA PRO A 156 -13.28 21.43 -24.06
C PRO A 156 -14.13 20.23 -24.48
N GLY A 157 -15.34 20.50 -24.98
CA GLY A 157 -16.26 19.47 -25.45
C GLY A 157 -17.03 18.69 -24.38
N GLN A 158 -16.87 19.02 -23.09
CA GLN A 158 -17.54 18.35 -21.95
C GLN A 158 -18.77 19.12 -21.45
N HIS A 159 -19.62 19.61 -22.34
CA HIS A 159 -20.78 20.44 -21.98
C HIS A 159 -22.09 19.66 -21.84
N ASP A 160 -22.05 18.34 -22.03
CA ASP A 160 -23.17 17.43 -21.80
C ASP A 160 -23.34 17.08 -20.32
N GLU A 161 -24.41 16.37 -19.96
CA GLU A 161 -24.68 15.96 -18.59
C GLU A 161 -23.60 15.04 -18.03
N ALA A 162 -23.05 14.13 -18.83
CA ALA A 162 -21.97 13.24 -18.40
C ALA A 162 -20.70 14.02 -18.06
N GLY A 163 -20.35 15.04 -18.86
CA GLY A 163 -19.22 15.93 -18.59
C GLY A 163 -19.41 16.75 -17.31
N ARG A 164 -20.63 17.27 -17.07
CA ARG A 164 -20.97 17.99 -15.83
C ARG A 164 -20.85 17.08 -14.59
N GLU A 165 -21.38 15.86 -14.67
CA GLU A 165 -21.28 14.89 -13.57
C GLU A 165 -19.83 14.50 -13.30
N ALA A 166 -19.03 14.27 -14.33
CA ALA A 166 -17.60 14.01 -14.19
C ALA A 166 -16.84 15.20 -13.55
N ALA A 167 -17.16 16.43 -13.96
CA ALA A 167 -16.58 17.65 -13.37
C ALA A 167 -16.98 17.80 -11.90
N ARG A 168 -18.27 17.56 -11.57
CA ARG A 168 -18.77 17.58 -10.18
C ARG A 168 -18.07 16.54 -9.31
N ALA A 169 -17.97 15.29 -9.78
CA ALA A 169 -17.29 14.21 -9.07
C ALA A 169 -15.81 14.52 -8.83
N ARG A 170 -15.13 15.14 -9.80
CA ARG A 170 -13.74 15.59 -9.65
C ARG A 170 -13.60 16.66 -8.57
N LEU A 171 -14.46 17.70 -8.60
CA LEU A 171 -14.44 18.77 -7.60
C LEU A 171 -14.69 18.26 -6.18
N ILE A 172 -15.64 17.32 -6.02
CA ILE A 172 -15.91 16.66 -4.75
C ILE A 172 -14.65 15.94 -4.26
N ARG A 173 -14.03 15.15 -5.12
CA ARG A 173 -12.82 14.39 -4.78
C ARG A 173 -11.67 15.30 -4.37
N GLU A 174 -11.36 16.32 -5.18
CA GLU A 174 -10.27 17.26 -4.89
C GLU A 174 -10.47 18.03 -3.58
N ALA A 175 -11.70 18.42 -3.28
CA ALA A 175 -12.02 19.11 -2.02
C ALA A 175 -11.93 18.16 -0.83
N ALA A 176 -12.41 16.91 -0.98
CA ALA A 176 -12.35 15.90 0.04
C ALA A 176 -10.90 15.47 0.33
N GLU A 177 -10.06 15.32 -0.71
CA GLU A 177 -8.63 15.00 -0.57
C GLU A 177 -7.88 16.11 0.20
N ARG A 178 -8.18 17.39 -0.08
CA ARG A 178 -7.62 18.50 0.70
C ARG A 178 -8.05 18.43 2.16
N ALA A 179 -9.33 18.19 2.43
CA ALA A 179 -9.86 18.08 3.78
C ALA A 179 -9.25 16.89 4.54
N GLU A 180 -9.04 15.76 3.87
CA GLU A 180 -8.33 14.60 4.44
C GLU A 180 -6.88 14.95 4.79
N ALA A 181 -6.16 15.62 3.88
CA ALA A 181 -4.77 16.02 4.10
C ALA A 181 -4.64 16.98 5.30
N ASP A 182 -5.53 17.96 5.41
CA ASP A 182 -5.58 18.90 6.55
C ASP A 182 -5.89 18.17 7.86
N TRP A 183 -6.83 17.23 7.82
CA TRP A 183 -7.17 16.40 8.98
C TRP A 183 -5.99 15.51 9.39
N LEU A 184 -5.32 14.84 8.45
CA LEU A 184 -4.14 14.02 8.73
C LEU A 184 -3.01 14.85 9.36
N GLN A 185 -2.77 16.06 8.85
CA GLN A 185 -1.78 16.96 9.44
C GLN A 185 -2.10 17.28 10.91
N GLN A 186 -3.37 17.50 11.21
CA GLN A 186 -3.83 17.76 12.60
C GLN A 186 -3.76 16.50 13.46
N ALA A 187 -4.15 15.32 12.92
CA ALA A 187 -4.09 14.05 13.61
C ALA A 187 -2.65 13.70 14.01
N ARG A 188 -1.69 13.83 13.09
CA ARG A 188 -0.25 13.60 13.35
C ARG A 188 0.33 14.48 14.46
N ARG A 189 -0.23 15.68 14.71
CA ARG A 189 0.21 16.54 15.82
C ARG A 189 -0.30 16.09 17.19
N ARG A 190 -1.33 15.26 17.22
CA ARG A 190 -1.99 14.79 18.45
C ARG A 190 -1.52 13.41 18.89
N VAL A 191 -0.88 12.67 18.00
CA VAL A 191 -0.49 11.28 18.23
C VAL A 191 1.04 11.13 18.24
N SER A 192 1.51 10.11 18.93
CA SER A 192 2.93 9.76 18.94
C SER A 192 3.25 8.87 17.74
N VAL A 193 3.83 9.46 16.70
CA VAL A 193 4.40 8.72 15.56
C VAL A 193 5.90 8.75 15.66
N ARG A 194 6.53 7.61 15.93
CA ARG A 194 7.99 7.48 15.99
C ARG A 194 8.48 6.62 14.82
N VAL A 195 9.04 7.25 13.81
CA VAL A 195 9.75 6.56 12.73
C VAL A 195 11.15 6.20 13.24
N LEU A 196 11.51 4.93 13.17
CA LEU A 196 12.77 4.37 13.69
C LEU A 196 13.88 4.41 12.64
N MET A 197 13.54 4.66 11.39
CA MET A 197 14.46 4.76 10.28
C MET A 197 15.09 6.17 10.22
N SER A 198 16.41 6.24 10.02
CA SER A 198 17.12 7.52 9.86
C SER A 198 16.64 8.29 8.61
N PRO A 199 16.63 9.64 8.62
CA PRO A 199 16.34 10.42 7.43
C PRO A 199 17.26 10.02 6.26
N GLY A 200 16.68 9.83 5.07
CA GLY A 200 17.42 9.42 3.88
C GLY A 200 17.83 7.93 3.82
N ALA A 201 17.58 7.15 4.89
CA ALA A 201 17.74 5.71 4.81
C ALA A 201 16.58 5.07 4.04
N SER A 202 16.83 3.92 3.46
CA SER A 202 15.80 3.05 2.87
C SER A 202 16.09 1.60 3.20
N ILE A 203 15.06 0.78 3.23
CA ILE A 203 15.18 -0.65 3.58
C ILE A 203 14.73 -1.46 2.38
N ALA A 204 15.56 -2.42 1.94
CA ALA A 204 15.17 -3.34 0.90
C ALA A 204 13.86 -4.06 1.28
N PRO A 205 12.92 -4.25 0.34
CA PRO A 205 11.72 -5.01 0.63
C PRO A 205 12.12 -6.42 1.06
N PRO A 206 11.51 -6.98 2.12
CA PRO A 206 11.90 -8.28 2.66
C PRO A 206 11.66 -9.42 1.68
N PHE A 207 10.80 -9.21 0.68
CA PHE A 207 10.47 -10.21 -0.35
C PHE A 207 9.99 -9.54 -1.65
N PRO A 208 10.12 -10.21 -2.82
CA PRO A 208 9.61 -9.70 -4.09
C PRO A 208 8.08 -9.69 -4.11
N ALA A 209 7.51 -8.86 -4.98
CA ALA A 209 6.08 -8.90 -5.28
C ALA A 209 5.68 -10.25 -5.92
N PRO A 210 4.43 -10.68 -5.76
CA PRO A 210 3.92 -11.92 -6.36
C PRO A 210 3.89 -11.87 -7.88
#